data_798da9d18e84ce3a16332f6def96f6a2
#
_entry.id   798da9d18e84ce3a16332f6def96f6a2
#
_cell.length_a   1.000
_cell.length_b   1.000
_cell.length_c   1.000
_cell.angle_alpha   90.00
_cell.angle_beta   90.00
_cell.angle_gamma   90.00
#
_symmetry.space_group_name_H-M   'P 1'
#
loop_
_entity.id
_entity.type
_entity.pdbx_description
1 polymer ?
#
loop_
_entity_poly.entity_id
_entity_poly.type
_entity_poly.pdbx_seq_one_letter_code
_entity_poly.pdbx_strand_id
1 'polypeptide(L)'
;MGYLSLFSKWKQKKQEKEAERVLEESISKRKDYWNTIGHVDGDVLTHLLNPMFFGGPAWPSGRQTFIRVQKTETVILASDGLSDPFQSPEEKSRTQGKGLEFYIECDDESLRGPLSDIQDHWAFDLLYQMSQNAAAHPNMLELFMKHDILSIEFTDLDVPSHFVNENGEIGVLLGVQSPSVSASLSLPYESIKLISMKLLTPNELEYVREQGAQGRRQLAETFQLSKSYHITMTKRESLI
;
A
#
# COMPACT_ATOMS: atom_id res chain seq x y z
N MET A 1 -6.42 -16.04 47.22
CA MET A 1 -5.79 -15.24 46.13
C MET A 1 -5.58 -15.96 44.78
N GLY A 2 -5.71 -17.27 44.66
CA GLY A 2 -5.43 -18.04 43.42
C GLY A 2 -6.51 -17.99 42.31
N TYR A 3 -7.79 -17.88 42.64
CA TYR A 3 -8.87 -17.97 41.65
C TYR A 3 -8.97 -16.74 40.70
N LEU A 4 -8.72 -15.53 41.17
CA LEU A 4 -8.70 -14.30 40.35
C LEU A 4 -7.58 -14.32 39.30
N SER A 5 -6.43 -14.91 39.61
CA SER A 5 -5.29 -15.06 38.72
C SER A 5 -5.52 -16.05 37.58
N LEU A 6 -6.24 -17.15 37.85
CA LEU A 6 -6.59 -18.17 36.85
C LEU A 6 -7.65 -17.66 35.88
N PHE A 7 -8.63 -16.91 36.35
CA PHE A 7 -9.69 -16.34 35.51
C PHE A 7 -9.14 -15.23 34.57
N SER A 8 -8.22 -14.41 35.08
CA SER A 8 -7.56 -13.39 34.25
C SER A 8 -6.70 -14.01 33.15
N LYS A 9 -5.91 -15.04 33.45
CA LYS A 9 -5.11 -15.79 32.48
C LYS A 9 -5.98 -16.49 31.42
N TRP A 10 -7.11 -17.08 31.83
CA TRP A 10 -8.03 -17.69 30.87
C TRP A 10 -8.68 -16.67 29.94
N LYS A 11 -9.09 -15.51 30.48
CA LYS A 11 -9.66 -14.41 29.70
C LYS A 11 -8.63 -13.85 28.71
N GLN A 12 -7.39 -13.64 29.14
CA GLN A 12 -6.29 -13.19 28.29
C GLN A 12 -6.04 -14.19 27.16
N LYS A 13 -5.91 -15.49 27.45
CA LYS A 13 -5.70 -16.52 26.43
C LYS A 13 -6.84 -16.61 25.40
N LYS A 14 -8.09 -16.36 25.84
CA LYS A 14 -9.24 -16.29 24.94
C LYS A 14 -9.16 -15.06 24.02
N GLN A 15 -8.73 -13.92 24.55
CA GLN A 15 -8.54 -12.69 23.76
C GLN A 15 -7.40 -12.82 22.75
N GLU A 16 -6.30 -13.45 23.13
CA GLU A 16 -5.16 -13.73 22.24
C GLU A 16 -5.59 -14.64 21.07
N LYS A 17 -6.28 -15.75 21.35
CA LYS A 17 -6.79 -16.63 20.28
C LYS A 17 -7.79 -15.95 19.35
N GLU A 18 -8.63 -15.07 19.86
CA GLU A 18 -9.57 -14.32 19.04
C GLU A 18 -8.82 -13.28 18.17
N ALA A 19 -7.79 -12.63 18.71
CA ALA A 19 -6.96 -11.72 17.95
C ALA A 19 -6.23 -12.42 16.80
N GLU A 20 -5.66 -13.59 17.07
CA GLU A 20 -4.99 -14.43 16.07
C GLU A 20 -5.97 -14.87 14.97
N ARG A 21 -7.15 -15.37 15.35
CA ARG A 21 -8.19 -15.76 14.39
C ARG A 21 -8.59 -14.61 13.45
N VAL A 22 -8.80 -13.42 14.00
CA VAL A 22 -9.22 -12.26 13.21
C VAL A 22 -8.09 -11.76 12.31
N LEU A 23 -6.84 -11.86 12.78
CA LEU A 23 -5.66 -11.55 11.94
C LEU A 23 -5.58 -12.52 10.75
N GLU A 24 -5.68 -13.83 11.00
CA GLU A 24 -5.68 -14.85 9.93
C GLU A 24 -6.83 -14.64 8.94
N GLU A 25 -8.04 -14.33 9.43
CA GLU A 25 -9.20 -14.02 8.59
C GLU A 25 -8.96 -12.78 7.74
N SER A 26 -8.37 -11.71 8.30
CA SER A 26 -8.05 -10.49 7.57
C SER A 26 -7.02 -10.75 6.46
N ILE A 27 -5.96 -11.50 6.75
CA ILE A 27 -4.94 -11.90 5.77
C ILE A 27 -5.59 -12.73 4.65
N SER A 28 -6.39 -13.75 5.01
CA SER A 28 -7.08 -14.59 4.03
C SER A 28 -7.97 -13.76 3.10
N LYS A 29 -8.80 -12.88 3.64
CA LYS A 29 -9.69 -12.03 2.86
C LYS A 29 -8.94 -11.12 1.88
N ARG A 30 -7.80 -10.53 2.28
CA ARG A 30 -6.96 -9.74 1.36
C ARG A 30 -6.38 -10.63 0.27
N LYS A 31 -5.83 -11.79 0.61
CA LYS A 31 -5.29 -12.74 -0.36
C LYS A 31 -6.37 -13.25 -1.33
N ASP A 32 -7.55 -13.60 -0.82
CA ASP A 32 -8.68 -14.06 -1.66
C ASP A 32 -9.12 -12.95 -2.62
N TYR A 33 -9.21 -11.71 -2.15
CA TYR A 33 -9.52 -10.57 -2.99
C TYR A 33 -8.49 -10.41 -4.12
N TRP A 34 -7.19 -10.41 -3.81
CA TRP A 34 -6.15 -10.28 -4.82
C TRP A 34 -6.13 -11.44 -5.83
N ASN A 35 -6.50 -12.64 -5.39
CA ASN A 35 -6.69 -13.79 -6.30
C ASN A 35 -7.86 -13.61 -7.27
N THR A 36 -8.80 -12.71 -7.02
CA THR A 36 -9.83 -12.35 -8.01
C THR A 36 -9.30 -11.40 -9.10
N ILE A 37 -8.19 -10.72 -8.83
CA ILE A 37 -7.57 -9.74 -9.75
C ILE A 37 -6.50 -10.40 -10.64
N GLY A 38 -5.72 -11.33 -10.08
CA GLY A 38 -4.67 -12.04 -10.79
C GLY A 38 -4.11 -13.20 -9.96
N HIS A 39 -3.04 -13.81 -10.40
CA HIS A 39 -2.38 -14.88 -9.68
C HIS A 39 -1.50 -14.30 -8.56
N VAL A 40 -1.84 -14.57 -7.31
CA VAL A 40 -1.04 -14.21 -6.14
C VAL A 40 0.04 -15.26 -5.92
N ASP A 41 1.30 -14.85 -5.77
CA ASP A 41 2.39 -15.77 -5.46
C ASP A 41 2.16 -16.52 -4.14
N GLY A 42 2.73 -17.71 -4.06
CA GLY A 42 2.66 -18.53 -2.83
C GLY A 42 3.42 -17.92 -1.66
N ASP A 43 4.56 -17.29 -1.96
CA ASP A 43 5.41 -16.61 -0.99
C ASP A 43 5.14 -15.10 -0.99
N VAL A 44 5.60 -14.43 0.06
CA VAL A 44 5.46 -12.99 0.27
C VAL A 44 6.84 -12.32 0.28
N LEU A 45 6.86 -11.05 -0.11
CA LEU A 45 8.05 -10.21 0.02
C LEU A 45 8.10 -9.65 1.45
N THR A 46 9.21 -9.86 2.12
CA THR A 46 9.48 -9.32 3.47
C THR A 46 10.95 -8.95 3.57
N HIS A 47 11.28 -8.03 4.47
CA HIS A 47 12.68 -7.83 4.84
C HIS A 47 13.15 -8.97 5.75
N LEU A 48 14.39 -9.42 5.56
CA LEU A 48 15.02 -10.46 6.40
C LEU A 48 15.02 -10.06 7.89
N LEU A 49 15.22 -8.78 8.16
CA LEU A 49 15.12 -8.19 9.49
C LEU A 49 14.04 -7.12 9.47
N ASN A 50 13.08 -7.20 10.41
CA ASN A 50 12.01 -6.22 10.48
C ASN A 50 12.57 -4.82 10.79
N PRO A 51 12.34 -3.83 9.91
CA PRO A 51 12.84 -2.46 10.06
C PRO A 51 12.47 -1.79 11.39
N MET A 52 11.38 -2.18 12.02
CA MET A 52 10.97 -1.69 13.33
C MET A 52 12.06 -1.87 14.40
N PHE A 53 12.88 -2.93 14.32
CA PHE A 53 13.99 -3.15 15.26
C PHE A 53 15.17 -2.21 15.06
N PHE A 54 15.20 -1.45 13.96
CA PHE A 54 16.24 -0.48 13.60
C PHE A 54 15.69 0.96 13.57
N GLY A 55 14.60 1.22 14.29
CA GLY A 55 14.02 2.56 14.40
C GLY A 55 13.03 2.92 13.29
N GLY A 56 12.69 1.99 12.43
CA GLY A 56 11.59 2.16 11.47
C GLY A 56 10.22 2.19 12.18
N PRO A 57 9.18 2.72 11.51
CA PRO A 57 7.85 2.81 12.09
C PRO A 57 7.25 1.42 12.33
N ALA A 58 6.51 1.30 13.44
CA ALA A 58 5.78 0.08 13.75
C ALA A 58 4.52 -0.03 12.89
N TRP A 59 4.33 -1.21 12.28
CA TRP A 59 3.07 -1.57 11.65
C TRP A 59 2.12 -2.18 12.70
N PRO A 60 0.80 -2.15 12.48
CA PRO A 60 -0.19 -2.50 13.50
C PRO A 60 0.01 -3.86 14.18
N SER A 61 0.29 -4.92 13.42
CA SER A 61 0.58 -6.27 13.95
C SER A 61 2.09 -6.56 14.08
N GLY A 62 2.95 -5.61 13.70
CA GLY A 62 4.40 -5.82 13.52
C GLY A 62 4.76 -6.57 12.23
N ARG A 63 3.79 -7.01 11.44
CA ARG A 63 3.99 -7.72 10.18
C ARG A 63 4.16 -6.70 9.04
N GLN A 64 5.33 -6.69 8.41
CA GLN A 64 5.65 -5.86 7.23
C GLN A 64 5.82 -6.77 6.03
N THR A 65 4.73 -6.99 5.33
CA THR A 65 4.61 -7.96 4.24
C THR A 65 4.13 -7.27 2.99
N PHE A 66 4.56 -7.78 1.84
CA PHE A 66 4.10 -7.34 0.54
C PHE A 66 3.81 -8.57 -0.33
N ILE A 67 2.87 -8.42 -1.23
CA ILE A 67 2.45 -9.48 -2.15
C ILE A 67 2.66 -9.04 -3.59
N ARG A 68 2.92 -10.04 -4.45
CA ARG A 68 2.91 -9.87 -5.90
C ARG A 68 1.67 -10.53 -6.48
N VAL A 69 0.99 -9.82 -7.39
CA VAL A 69 -0.16 -10.32 -8.16
C VAL A 69 0.17 -10.24 -9.64
N GLN A 70 0.29 -11.38 -10.29
CA GLN A 70 0.62 -11.46 -11.71
C GLN A 70 -0.67 -11.41 -12.54
N LYS A 71 -0.74 -10.45 -13.47
CA LYS A 71 -1.78 -10.32 -14.48
C LYS A 71 -1.21 -10.65 -15.86
N THR A 72 -2.03 -10.69 -16.90
CA THR A 72 -1.58 -11.04 -18.26
C THR A 72 -0.52 -10.07 -18.78
N GLU A 73 -0.76 -8.76 -18.64
CA GLU A 73 0.09 -7.70 -19.21
C GLU A 73 0.86 -6.90 -18.16
N THR A 74 0.44 -6.97 -16.91
CA THR A 74 0.99 -6.15 -15.82
C THR A 74 1.25 -6.98 -14.58
N VAL A 75 1.98 -6.41 -13.65
CA VAL A 75 2.22 -6.96 -12.31
C VAL A 75 1.80 -5.92 -11.28
N ILE A 76 1.11 -6.37 -10.23
CA ILE A 76 0.81 -5.54 -9.05
C ILE A 76 1.74 -5.98 -7.92
N LEU A 77 2.35 -5.00 -7.25
CA LEU A 77 2.92 -5.16 -5.92
C LEU A 77 2.01 -4.43 -4.93
N ALA A 78 1.65 -5.07 -3.83
CA ALA A 78 0.77 -4.47 -2.83
C ALA A 78 1.31 -4.68 -1.42
N SER A 79 1.14 -3.69 -0.54
CA SER A 79 1.38 -3.86 0.89
C SER A 79 0.34 -4.81 1.49
N ASP A 80 0.72 -5.54 2.53
CA ASP A 80 -0.13 -6.47 3.24
C ASP A 80 0.25 -6.53 4.71
N GLY A 81 -0.33 -5.65 5.52
CA GLY A 81 -0.03 -5.53 6.94
C GLY A 81 -0.34 -4.17 7.57
N LEU A 82 -0.43 -3.09 6.77
CA LEU A 82 -0.86 -1.78 7.28
C LEU A 82 -2.29 -1.82 7.84
N SER A 83 -3.14 -2.65 7.26
CA SER A 83 -4.52 -2.88 7.68
C SER A 83 -4.71 -4.10 8.59
N ASP A 84 -3.65 -4.65 9.17
CA ASP A 84 -3.79 -5.75 10.11
C ASP A 84 -4.58 -5.31 11.36
N PRO A 85 -5.41 -6.18 11.94
CA PRO A 85 -6.20 -5.85 13.11
C PRO A 85 -5.32 -5.37 14.27
N PHE A 86 -5.70 -4.25 14.85
CA PHE A 86 -4.97 -3.62 15.94
C PHE A 86 -5.92 -3.15 17.05
N GLN A 87 -5.49 -3.25 18.27
CA GLN A 87 -6.16 -2.67 19.43
C GLN A 87 -5.18 -1.79 20.18
N SER A 88 -5.42 -0.48 20.14
CA SER A 88 -4.66 0.45 20.98
C SER A 88 -4.90 0.12 22.47
N PRO A 89 -3.87 0.23 23.32
CA PRO A 89 -4.04 0.13 24.77
C PRO A 89 -5.06 1.12 25.35
N GLU A 90 -5.26 2.24 24.66
CA GLU A 90 -6.15 3.33 25.08
C GLU A 90 -7.57 3.17 24.55
N GLU A 91 -7.76 2.41 23.46
CA GLU A 91 -9.04 2.20 22.80
C GLU A 91 -9.64 0.83 23.18
N LYS A 92 -10.95 0.82 23.44
CA LYS A 92 -11.67 -0.43 23.75
C LYS A 92 -12.05 -1.23 22.51
N SER A 93 -12.13 -0.56 21.35
CA SER A 93 -12.46 -1.18 20.06
C SER A 93 -11.19 -1.59 19.30
N ARG A 94 -11.27 -2.67 18.56
CA ARG A 94 -10.26 -3.06 17.58
C ARG A 94 -10.59 -2.43 16.23
N THR A 95 -9.55 -2.03 15.50
CA THR A 95 -9.65 -1.46 14.15
C THR A 95 -8.87 -2.31 13.15
N GLN A 96 -9.05 -2.03 11.86
CA GLN A 96 -8.19 -2.56 10.79
C GLN A 96 -6.96 -1.65 10.63
N GLY A 97 -6.16 -1.56 11.69
CA GLY A 97 -4.88 -0.90 11.73
C GLY A 97 -4.91 0.53 11.18
N LYS A 98 -4.17 0.78 10.10
CA LYS A 98 -4.15 2.09 9.41
C LYS A 98 -5.36 2.30 8.49
N GLY A 99 -6.23 1.29 8.31
CA GLY A 99 -7.43 1.38 7.48
C GLY A 99 -7.17 1.46 5.97
N LEU A 100 -5.94 1.18 5.53
CA LEU A 100 -5.55 1.24 4.12
C LEU A 100 -4.41 0.26 3.80
N GLU A 101 -4.28 -0.07 2.49
CA GLU A 101 -3.12 -0.71 1.87
C GLU A 101 -2.79 0.03 0.58
N PHE A 102 -1.50 0.05 0.19
CA PHE A 102 -1.03 0.63 -1.06
C PHE A 102 -0.74 -0.45 -2.09
N TYR A 103 -0.86 -0.10 -3.36
CA TYR A 103 -0.41 -0.95 -4.45
C TYR A 103 0.10 -0.12 -5.63
N ILE A 104 1.05 -0.68 -6.35
CA ILE A 104 1.54 -0.19 -7.63
C ILE A 104 1.31 -1.27 -8.69
N GLU A 105 0.75 -0.89 -9.83
CA GLU A 105 0.62 -1.77 -11.00
C GLU A 105 1.47 -1.20 -12.13
N CYS A 106 2.33 -2.02 -12.74
CA CYS A 106 3.16 -1.61 -13.85
C CYS A 106 3.38 -2.73 -14.89
N ASP A 107 3.89 -2.33 -16.05
CA ASP A 107 4.18 -3.21 -17.22
C ASP A 107 5.63 -3.69 -17.25
N ASP A 108 6.37 -3.56 -16.15
CA ASP A 108 7.77 -3.95 -16.09
C ASP A 108 7.90 -5.48 -16.05
N GLU A 109 8.40 -6.08 -17.14
CA GLU A 109 8.58 -7.52 -17.26
C GLU A 109 9.56 -8.11 -16.23
N SER A 110 10.49 -7.31 -15.71
CA SER A 110 11.43 -7.76 -14.68
C SER A 110 10.74 -8.16 -13.37
N LEU A 111 9.55 -7.61 -13.10
CA LEU A 111 8.70 -8.00 -11.97
C LEU A 111 8.13 -9.43 -12.07
N ARG A 112 8.26 -10.10 -13.21
CA ARG A 112 7.83 -11.49 -13.38
C ARG A 112 8.91 -12.52 -13.01
N GLY A 113 10.13 -12.04 -12.74
CA GLY A 113 11.25 -12.84 -12.29
C GLY A 113 11.07 -13.48 -10.91
N PRO A 114 12.11 -14.12 -10.37
CA PRO A 114 12.10 -14.65 -9.01
C PRO A 114 11.79 -13.55 -7.97
N LEU A 115 11.11 -13.91 -6.88
CA LEU A 115 10.78 -12.96 -5.81
C LEU A 115 12.01 -12.31 -5.17
N SER A 116 13.14 -13.03 -5.14
CA SER A 116 14.43 -12.50 -4.65
C SER A 116 14.87 -11.24 -5.40
N ASP A 117 14.62 -11.18 -6.71
CA ASP A 117 15.10 -10.09 -7.56
C ASP A 117 14.20 -8.85 -7.44
N ILE A 118 12.98 -9.02 -6.91
CA ILE A 118 12.01 -7.93 -6.73
C ILE A 118 12.37 -7.05 -5.53
N GLN A 119 13.08 -7.57 -4.55
CA GLN A 119 13.49 -6.80 -3.36
C GLN A 119 14.37 -5.59 -3.71
N ASP A 120 15.14 -5.68 -4.79
CA ASP A 120 16.00 -4.61 -5.30
C ASP A 120 15.34 -3.83 -6.45
N HIS A 121 14.05 -4.08 -6.75
CA HIS A 121 13.35 -3.44 -7.84
C HIS A 121 12.73 -2.11 -7.41
N TRP A 122 12.87 -1.07 -8.24
CA TRP A 122 12.37 0.29 -7.96
C TRP A 122 10.89 0.35 -7.51
N ALA A 123 10.03 -0.48 -8.10
CA ALA A 123 8.60 -0.48 -7.76
C ALA A 123 8.36 -1.03 -6.35
N PHE A 124 9.17 -1.98 -5.91
CA PHE A 124 9.12 -2.49 -4.54
C PHE A 124 9.66 -1.45 -3.55
N ASP A 125 10.80 -0.82 -3.86
CA ASP A 125 11.37 0.21 -2.99
C ASP A 125 10.42 1.42 -2.84
N LEU A 126 9.80 1.87 -3.93
CA LEU A 126 8.78 2.92 -3.89
C LEU A 126 7.57 2.52 -3.02
N LEU A 127 7.04 1.31 -3.20
CA LEU A 127 5.92 0.81 -2.39
C LEU A 127 6.31 0.68 -0.92
N TYR A 128 7.53 0.18 -0.65
CA TYR A 128 8.07 0.07 0.70
C TYR A 128 8.17 1.43 1.38
N GLN A 129 8.83 2.42 0.75
CA GLN A 129 8.99 3.75 1.31
C GLN A 129 7.62 4.44 1.55
N MET A 130 6.67 4.30 0.63
CA MET A 130 5.31 4.81 0.82
C MET A 130 4.63 4.14 2.02
N SER A 131 4.78 2.84 2.16
CA SER A 131 4.17 2.09 3.27
C SER A 131 4.78 2.47 4.62
N GLN A 132 6.10 2.69 4.68
CA GLN A 132 6.77 3.19 5.88
C GLN A 132 6.30 4.61 6.23
N ASN A 133 6.16 5.46 5.22
CA ASN A 133 5.63 6.81 5.41
C ASN A 133 4.22 6.77 6.02
N ALA A 134 3.33 5.95 5.48
CA ALA A 134 1.97 5.78 6.00
C ALA A 134 1.96 5.19 7.42
N ALA A 135 2.84 4.25 7.73
CA ALA A 135 2.96 3.69 9.08
C ALA A 135 3.37 4.77 10.10
N ALA A 136 4.26 5.69 9.69
CA ALA A 136 4.72 6.81 10.52
C ALA A 136 3.66 7.91 10.73
N HIS A 137 2.72 8.06 9.78
CA HIS A 137 1.74 9.15 9.79
C HIS A 137 0.34 8.66 10.21
N PRO A 138 -0.13 8.97 11.43
CA PRO A 138 -1.41 8.46 11.94
C PRO A 138 -2.63 8.95 11.14
N ASN A 139 -2.56 10.13 10.51
CA ASN A 139 -3.68 10.77 9.84
C ASN A 139 -3.75 10.49 8.33
N MET A 140 -3.00 9.53 7.82
CA MET A 140 -2.93 9.24 6.38
C MET A 140 -4.31 8.86 5.82
N LEU A 141 -5.07 8.01 6.52
CA LEU A 141 -6.42 7.63 6.11
C LEU A 141 -7.37 8.85 6.05
N GLU A 142 -7.30 9.75 7.04
CA GLU A 142 -8.14 10.96 7.07
C GLU A 142 -7.86 11.87 5.86
N LEU A 143 -6.59 11.98 5.44
CA LEU A 143 -6.22 12.73 4.24
C LEU A 143 -6.88 12.14 2.99
N PHE A 144 -6.88 10.81 2.83
CA PHE A 144 -7.57 10.14 1.72
C PHE A 144 -9.09 10.23 1.81
N MET A 145 -9.67 10.23 3.01
CA MET A 145 -11.10 10.45 3.20
C MET A 145 -11.53 11.87 2.79
N LYS A 146 -10.64 12.85 2.96
CA LYS A 146 -10.91 14.25 2.64
C LYS A 146 -10.64 14.63 1.19
N HIS A 147 -9.61 14.05 0.57
CA HIS A 147 -9.09 14.55 -0.70
C HIS A 147 -9.16 13.56 -1.85
N ASP A 148 -9.43 12.28 -1.59
CA ASP A 148 -9.45 11.15 -2.54
C ASP A 148 -8.16 10.95 -3.34
N ILE A 149 -7.61 12.01 -3.94
CA ILE A 149 -6.36 12.02 -4.73
C ILE A 149 -5.33 12.87 -4.01
N LEU A 150 -4.19 12.26 -3.72
CA LEU A 150 -3.02 12.92 -3.11
C LEU A 150 -1.81 12.81 -4.04
N SER A 151 -0.78 13.59 -3.78
CA SER A 151 0.54 13.43 -4.38
C SER A 151 1.60 13.48 -3.29
N ILE A 152 2.67 12.74 -3.51
CA ILE A 152 3.85 12.73 -2.67
C ILE A 152 5.08 12.73 -3.57
N GLU A 153 6.19 13.21 -3.04
CA GLU A 153 7.47 13.27 -3.71
C GLU A 153 8.50 12.45 -2.95
N PHE A 154 9.35 11.78 -3.71
CA PHE A 154 10.48 11.00 -3.20
C PHE A 154 11.77 11.47 -3.87
N THR A 155 12.88 11.17 -3.23
CA THR A 155 14.24 11.28 -3.77
C THR A 155 14.96 9.96 -3.54
N ASP A 156 16.10 9.77 -4.20
CA ASP A 156 16.99 8.63 -3.97
C ASP A 156 16.37 7.25 -4.24
N LEU A 157 15.46 7.19 -5.25
CA LEU A 157 14.90 5.94 -5.78
C LEU A 157 15.40 5.69 -7.20
N ASP A 158 15.77 4.45 -7.51
CA ASP A 158 16.27 4.06 -8.84
C ASP A 158 15.13 3.77 -9.84
N VAL A 159 14.18 4.72 -9.97
CA VAL A 159 13.08 4.60 -10.94
C VAL A 159 13.56 4.90 -12.37
N PRO A 160 12.82 4.49 -13.44
CA PRO A 160 13.19 4.86 -14.81
C PRO A 160 13.40 6.36 -14.97
N SER A 161 14.53 6.77 -15.56
CA SER A 161 15.05 8.14 -15.54
C SER A 161 14.10 9.22 -16.06
N HIS A 162 13.16 8.86 -16.95
CA HIS A 162 12.16 9.79 -17.48
C HIS A 162 11.04 10.16 -16.47
N PHE A 163 11.00 9.52 -15.30
CA PHE A 163 10.16 9.93 -14.16
C PHE A 163 10.91 10.77 -13.13
N VAL A 164 12.21 11.01 -13.34
CA VAL A 164 13.04 11.81 -12.43
C VAL A 164 13.20 13.21 -13.03
N ASN A 165 12.93 14.25 -12.26
CA ASN A 165 13.16 15.62 -12.71
C ASN A 165 14.64 16.04 -12.56
N GLU A 166 14.98 17.25 -12.99
CA GLU A 166 16.35 17.79 -12.94
C GLU A 166 16.92 17.89 -11.52
N ASN A 167 16.06 17.92 -10.49
CA ASN A 167 16.44 17.98 -9.09
C ASN A 167 16.58 16.59 -8.43
N GLY A 168 16.37 15.51 -9.20
CA GLY A 168 16.36 14.15 -8.66
C GLY A 168 15.05 13.77 -7.94
N GLU A 169 13.98 14.55 -8.12
CA GLU A 169 12.70 14.32 -7.46
C GLU A 169 11.78 13.45 -8.32
N ILE A 170 11.01 12.61 -7.65
CA ILE A 170 10.10 11.63 -8.24
C ILE A 170 8.71 11.89 -7.70
N GLY A 171 7.78 12.24 -8.59
CA GLY A 171 6.38 12.47 -8.24
C GLY A 171 5.57 11.20 -8.27
N VAL A 172 4.69 11.02 -7.29
CA VAL A 172 3.74 9.92 -7.23
C VAL A 172 2.34 10.45 -6.99
N LEU A 173 1.40 10.09 -7.86
CA LEU A 173 -0.03 10.36 -7.67
C LEU A 173 -0.67 9.15 -6.99
N LEU A 174 -1.42 9.40 -5.92
CA LEU A 174 -2.02 8.40 -5.07
C LEU A 174 -3.55 8.43 -5.21
N GLY A 175 -4.19 7.25 -5.34
CA GLY A 175 -5.64 7.13 -5.36
C GLY A 175 -6.28 7.25 -6.75
N VAL A 176 -5.51 7.17 -7.84
CA VAL A 176 -6.07 7.10 -9.21
C VAL A 176 -6.91 5.83 -9.33
N GLN A 177 -8.15 5.97 -9.80
CA GLN A 177 -9.07 4.84 -9.89
C GLN A 177 -8.58 3.76 -10.86
N SER A 178 -8.77 2.51 -10.43
CA SER A 178 -8.51 1.32 -11.23
C SER A 178 -9.82 0.75 -11.78
N PRO A 179 -9.86 0.30 -13.03
CA PRO A 179 -11.03 -0.42 -13.55
C PRO A 179 -11.14 -1.87 -13.00
N SER A 180 -10.07 -2.43 -12.45
CA SER A 180 -10.01 -3.83 -11.99
C SER A 180 -9.83 -3.98 -10.48
N VAL A 181 -9.28 -2.97 -9.78
CA VAL A 181 -9.07 -3.00 -8.34
C VAL A 181 -10.10 -2.10 -7.67
N SER A 182 -10.85 -2.64 -6.72
CA SER A 182 -11.82 -1.85 -5.94
C SER A 182 -11.10 -0.81 -5.08
N ALA A 183 -11.70 0.36 -4.91
CA ALA A 183 -11.16 1.40 -4.03
C ALA A 183 -11.21 1.02 -2.53
N SER A 184 -11.97 -0.02 -2.18
CA SER A 184 -12.10 -0.49 -0.80
C SER A 184 -12.34 -1.99 -0.72
N LEU A 185 -11.98 -2.57 0.42
CA LEU A 185 -12.16 -3.98 0.75
C LEU A 185 -12.75 -4.12 2.16
N SER A 186 -13.81 -4.92 2.31
CA SER A 186 -14.42 -5.20 3.61
C SER A 186 -13.63 -6.29 4.35
N LEU A 187 -13.15 -5.96 5.53
CA LEU A 187 -12.44 -6.85 6.46
C LEU A 187 -13.27 -7.06 7.75
N PRO A 188 -12.84 -7.94 8.67
CA PRO A 188 -13.67 -8.34 9.82
C PRO A 188 -14.19 -7.21 10.73
N TYR A 189 -13.41 -6.12 10.90
CA TYR A 189 -13.83 -5.02 11.76
C TYR A 189 -14.39 -3.82 10.97
N GLU A 190 -13.77 -3.49 9.86
CA GLU A 190 -14.13 -2.33 9.04
C GLU A 190 -13.67 -2.51 7.59
N SER A 191 -14.14 -1.65 6.70
CA SER A 191 -13.61 -1.59 5.35
C SER A 191 -12.33 -0.76 5.31
N ILE A 192 -11.36 -1.23 4.53
CA ILE A 192 -10.11 -0.52 4.27
C ILE A 192 -10.11 0.10 2.88
N LYS A 193 -9.26 1.12 2.66
CA LYS A 193 -8.98 1.67 1.33
C LYS A 193 -7.83 0.91 0.66
N LEU A 194 -7.95 0.66 -0.64
CA LEU A 194 -6.87 0.19 -1.50
C LEU A 194 -6.41 1.37 -2.37
N ILE A 195 -5.20 1.86 -2.11
CA ILE A 195 -4.68 3.10 -2.68
C ILE A 195 -3.67 2.78 -3.78
N SER A 196 -3.99 3.14 -5.02
CA SER A 196 -3.06 3.02 -6.14
C SER A 196 -1.94 4.06 -6.05
N MET A 197 -0.78 3.68 -6.56
CA MET A 197 0.40 4.54 -6.72
C MET A 197 0.76 4.62 -8.20
N LYS A 198 0.89 5.83 -8.74
CA LYS A 198 1.26 6.06 -10.14
C LYS A 198 2.39 7.07 -10.23
N LEU A 199 3.51 6.67 -10.87
CA LEU A 199 4.60 7.60 -11.15
C LEU A 199 4.15 8.70 -12.10
N LEU A 200 4.58 9.91 -11.82
CA LEU A 200 4.40 11.11 -12.63
C LEU A 200 5.66 11.41 -13.44
N THR A 201 5.50 11.84 -14.69
CA THR A 201 6.59 12.45 -15.42
C THR A 201 6.94 13.83 -14.82
N PRO A 202 8.14 14.39 -15.08
CA PRO A 202 8.51 15.72 -14.57
C PRO A 202 7.49 16.81 -14.88
N ASN A 203 6.94 16.85 -16.10
CA ASN A 203 5.91 17.83 -16.47
C ASN A 203 4.61 17.65 -15.68
N GLU A 204 4.18 16.41 -15.46
CA GLU A 204 3.00 16.11 -14.66
C GLU A 204 3.20 16.46 -13.18
N LEU A 205 4.40 16.24 -12.65
CA LEU A 205 4.76 16.66 -11.29
C LEU A 205 4.69 18.18 -11.15
N GLU A 206 5.28 18.91 -12.08
CA GLU A 206 5.24 20.38 -12.07
C GLU A 206 3.82 20.91 -12.16
N TYR A 207 3.01 20.35 -13.06
CA TYR A 207 1.59 20.70 -13.18
C TYR A 207 0.83 20.49 -11.87
N VAL A 208 1.07 19.37 -11.19
CA VAL A 208 0.44 19.08 -9.89
C VAL A 208 0.91 20.05 -8.80
N ARG A 209 2.17 20.47 -8.82
CA ARG A 209 2.71 21.48 -7.89
C ARG A 209 2.04 22.84 -8.11
N GLU A 210 1.95 23.29 -9.35
CA GLU A 210 1.34 24.58 -9.69
C GLU A 210 -0.17 24.61 -9.39
N GLN A 211 -0.90 23.57 -9.78
CA GLN A 211 -2.37 23.55 -9.73
C GLN A 211 -2.92 22.94 -8.41
N GLY A 212 -2.08 22.34 -7.59
CA GLY A 212 -2.43 21.80 -6.28
C GLY A 212 -3.52 20.72 -6.35
N ALA A 213 -4.53 20.82 -5.49
CA ALA A 213 -5.61 19.83 -5.41
C ALA A 213 -6.45 19.72 -6.69
N GLN A 214 -6.60 20.81 -7.42
CA GLN A 214 -7.31 20.83 -8.71
C GLN A 214 -6.50 20.08 -9.77
N GLY A 215 -5.19 20.36 -9.86
CA GLY A 215 -4.29 19.68 -10.80
C GLY A 215 -4.25 18.17 -10.60
N ARG A 216 -4.20 17.70 -9.34
CA ARG A 216 -4.26 16.26 -9.04
C ARG A 216 -5.53 15.59 -9.59
N ARG A 217 -6.69 16.23 -9.42
CA ARG A 217 -7.96 15.70 -9.92
C ARG A 217 -8.02 15.69 -11.43
N GLN A 218 -7.66 16.80 -12.07
CA GLN A 218 -7.63 16.92 -13.53
C GLN A 218 -6.67 15.91 -14.16
N LEU A 219 -5.49 15.73 -13.57
CA LEU A 219 -4.53 14.74 -14.06
C LEU A 219 -5.06 13.30 -13.90
N ALA A 220 -5.70 12.98 -12.78
CA ALA A 220 -6.34 11.68 -12.58
C ALA A 220 -7.46 11.42 -13.61
N GLU A 221 -8.29 12.42 -13.93
CA GLU A 221 -9.30 12.35 -14.99
C GLU A 221 -8.65 12.15 -16.37
N THR A 222 -7.56 12.85 -16.67
CA THR A 222 -6.79 12.68 -17.90
C THR A 222 -6.26 11.26 -18.05
N PHE A 223 -5.75 10.66 -16.97
CA PHE A 223 -5.33 9.25 -16.96
C PHE A 223 -6.49 8.29 -17.22
N GLN A 224 -7.68 8.57 -16.72
CA GLN A 224 -8.86 7.75 -17.01
C GLN A 224 -9.29 7.86 -18.48
N LEU A 225 -9.33 9.08 -19.02
CA LEU A 225 -9.70 9.33 -20.41
C LEU A 225 -8.71 8.70 -21.41
N SER A 226 -7.42 8.74 -21.11
CA SER A 226 -6.37 8.09 -21.91
C SER A 226 -6.33 6.58 -21.75
N LYS A 227 -7.15 5.99 -20.85
CA LYS A 227 -7.16 4.56 -20.48
C LYS A 227 -5.83 4.06 -19.91
N SER A 228 -4.93 4.95 -19.47
CA SER A 228 -3.73 4.56 -18.72
C SER A 228 -4.02 4.30 -17.25
N TYR A 229 -5.14 4.86 -16.74
CA TYR A 229 -5.62 4.68 -15.38
C TYR A 229 -4.52 4.85 -14.31
N HIS A 230 -4.51 4.00 -13.32
CA HIS A 230 -3.51 3.94 -12.25
C HIS A 230 -2.21 3.22 -12.63
N ILE A 231 -2.15 2.58 -13.82
CA ILE A 231 -1.01 1.77 -14.25
C ILE A 231 0.18 2.68 -14.57
N THR A 232 1.34 2.40 -13.98
CA THR A 232 2.61 2.99 -14.36
C THR A 232 3.18 2.23 -15.55
N MET A 233 3.01 2.79 -16.75
CA MET A 233 3.64 2.27 -17.97
C MET A 233 5.07 2.80 -18.03
N THR A 234 6.05 1.88 -18.05
CA THR A 234 7.49 2.23 -17.95
C THR A 234 8.04 3.01 -19.15
N LYS A 235 7.29 3.10 -20.26
CA LYS A 235 7.67 3.81 -21.49
C LYS A 235 6.62 4.81 -21.95
N ARG A 236 5.84 5.38 -21.04
CA ARG A 236 4.82 6.36 -21.41
C ARG A 236 5.39 7.78 -21.57
N GLU A 237 4.74 8.55 -22.40
CA GLU A 237 4.95 10.00 -22.49
C GLU A 237 4.10 10.74 -21.45
N SER A 238 4.42 12.03 -21.23
CA SER A 238 3.59 12.93 -20.43
C SER A 238 2.24 13.15 -21.11
N LEU A 239 1.19 13.31 -20.30
CA LEU A 239 -0.14 13.69 -20.77
C LEU A 239 -0.44 15.19 -20.59
N ILE A 240 0.53 15.92 -20.09
CA ILE A 240 0.50 17.38 -19.90
C ILE A 240 1.58 18.02 -20.75
#